data_0663ca3b5d915e87ee6ff5d135e834c9
#
_entry.id   0663ca3b5d915e87ee6ff5d135e834c9
#
_cell.length_a   1.000
_cell.length_b   1.000
_cell.length_c   1.000
_cell.angle_alpha   90.00
_cell.angle_beta   90.00
_cell.angle_gamma   90.00
#
_symmetry.space_group_name_H-M   'P 1'
#
loop_
_entity.id
_entity.type
_entity.pdbx_description
1 polymer ?
#
loop_
_entity_poly.entity_id
_entity_poly.type
_entity_poly.pdbx_seq_one_letter_code
_entity_poly.pdbx_strand_id
1 'polypeptide(L)'
;MMIRDSFLAFADKNHLPVKEKQENGTSIFSFQISGEKGKYGAYAMCLEDERMLTFFVDCNIRVEESQRKIINTYLMELNYQLKMGTFQLDPTTGDITVRACQYIFGNEAEQKFLVERVVLLCGLIADHYCHDIIKHLPE
;
A
#
# COMPACT_ATOMS: atom_id res chain seq x y z
N MET A 1 -0.52 -18.30 -13.87
CA MET A 1 0.61 -17.36 -13.72
C MET A 1 0.81 -17.03 -12.25
N MET A 2 2.05 -17.00 -11.77
CA MET A 2 2.34 -16.59 -10.39
C MET A 2 2.11 -15.09 -10.22
N ILE A 3 1.62 -14.70 -9.04
CA ILE A 3 1.42 -13.28 -8.71
C ILE A 3 2.73 -12.52 -8.80
N ARG A 4 3.82 -13.15 -8.35
CA ARG A 4 5.17 -12.61 -8.46
C ARG A 4 5.49 -12.18 -9.90
N ASP A 5 5.16 -13.03 -10.88
CA ASP A 5 5.45 -12.75 -12.29
C ASP A 5 4.60 -11.59 -12.81
N SER A 6 3.34 -11.53 -12.40
CA SER A 6 2.45 -10.42 -12.75
C SER A 6 2.95 -9.09 -12.17
N PHE A 7 3.44 -9.12 -10.94
CA PHE A 7 4.01 -7.93 -10.30
C PHE A 7 5.30 -7.47 -11.01
N LEU A 8 6.19 -8.41 -11.34
CA LEU A 8 7.43 -8.08 -12.04
C LEU A 8 7.15 -7.50 -13.44
N ALA A 9 6.12 -8.01 -14.12
CA ALA A 9 5.70 -7.46 -15.41
C ALA A 9 5.22 -6.01 -15.25
N PHE A 10 4.48 -5.72 -14.19
CA PHE A 10 4.06 -4.36 -13.86
C PHE A 10 5.25 -3.45 -13.60
N ALA A 11 6.19 -3.89 -12.78
CA ALA A 11 7.38 -3.12 -12.45
C ALA A 11 8.23 -2.82 -13.68
N ASP A 12 8.41 -3.82 -14.55
CA ASP A 12 9.19 -3.68 -15.77
C ASP A 12 8.52 -2.71 -16.75
N LYS A 13 7.22 -2.82 -16.96
CA LYS A 13 6.45 -1.94 -17.83
C LYS A 13 6.55 -0.47 -17.40
N ASN A 14 6.62 -0.21 -16.10
CA ASN A 14 6.66 1.13 -15.53
C ASN A 14 8.08 1.59 -15.18
N HIS A 15 9.11 0.83 -15.59
CA HIS A 15 10.52 1.12 -15.29
C HIS A 15 10.73 1.38 -13.79
N LEU A 16 10.09 0.58 -12.95
CA LEU A 16 10.08 0.75 -11.51
C LEU A 16 11.16 -0.11 -10.87
N PRO A 17 12.20 0.49 -10.24
CA PRO A 17 13.21 -0.30 -9.53
C PRO A 17 12.58 -0.94 -8.29
N VAL A 18 12.70 -2.26 -8.19
CA VAL A 18 12.18 -3.01 -7.04
C VAL A 18 13.28 -3.87 -6.44
N LYS A 19 13.19 -4.10 -5.12
CA LYS A 19 14.03 -5.06 -4.42
C LYS A 19 13.16 -6.22 -3.97
N GLU A 20 13.58 -7.42 -4.26
CA GLU A 20 12.87 -8.63 -3.86
C GLU A 20 13.53 -9.26 -2.64
N LYS A 21 12.73 -9.64 -1.66
CA LYS A 21 13.12 -10.42 -0.51
C LYS A 21 12.17 -11.60 -0.42
N GLN A 22 12.71 -12.77 -0.03
CA GLN A 22 11.86 -13.93 0.21
C GLN A 22 11.84 -14.28 1.68
N GLU A 23 10.64 -14.42 2.24
CA GLU A 23 10.40 -14.85 3.62
C GLU A 23 9.41 -16.00 3.61
N ASN A 24 9.82 -17.17 4.10
CA ASN A 24 8.94 -18.36 4.18
C ASN A 24 8.28 -18.68 2.84
N GLY A 25 9.01 -18.55 1.73
CA GLY A 25 8.47 -18.81 0.40
C GLY A 25 7.63 -17.71 -0.21
N THR A 26 7.42 -16.61 0.51
CA THR A 26 6.66 -15.45 0.02
C THR A 26 7.61 -14.40 -0.54
N SER A 27 7.35 -13.95 -1.77
CA SER A 27 8.10 -12.84 -2.37
C SER A 27 7.53 -11.53 -1.88
N ILE A 28 8.41 -10.67 -1.36
CA ILE A 28 8.07 -9.32 -0.90
C ILE A 28 8.90 -8.35 -1.70
N PHE A 29 8.24 -7.44 -2.41
CA PHE A 29 8.90 -6.40 -3.18
C PHE A 29 8.81 -5.08 -2.45
N SER A 30 9.94 -4.36 -2.37
CA SER A 30 9.97 -3.01 -1.83
C SER A 30 10.41 -2.03 -2.92
N PHE A 31 9.78 -0.86 -2.94
CA PHE A 31 10.04 0.15 -3.96
C PHE A 31 9.51 1.50 -3.49
N GLN A 32 9.70 2.54 -4.31
CA GLN A 32 9.16 3.87 -4.03
C GLN A 32 8.10 4.24 -5.07
N ILE A 33 7.05 4.89 -4.59
CA ILE A 33 6.02 5.49 -5.43
C ILE A 33 6.20 7.00 -5.36
N SER A 34 6.20 7.66 -6.52
CA SER A 34 6.23 9.12 -6.60
C SER A 34 4.86 9.63 -6.97
N GLY A 35 4.30 10.50 -6.14
CA GLY A 35 3.05 11.20 -6.41
C GLY A 35 3.29 12.69 -6.64
N GLU A 36 2.23 13.43 -6.79
CA GLU A 36 2.31 14.89 -6.97
C GLU A 36 2.78 15.59 -5.69
N LYS A 37 2.42 15.04 -4.52
CA LYS A 37 2.67 15.67 -3.23
C LYS A 37 3.85 15.08 -2.48
N GLY A 38 4.40 13.96 -2.94
CA GLY A 38 5.52 13.35 -2.24
C GLY A 38 5.93 12.00 -2.81
N LYS A 39 6.89 11.38 -2.13
CA LYS A 39 7.37 10.03 -2.40
C LYS A 39 7.07 9.13 -1.22
N TYR A 40 6.67 7.90 -1.51
CA TYR A 40 6.21 6.97 -0.49
C TYR A 40 6.87 5.61 -0.67
N GLY A 41 7.31 5.00 0.42
CA GLY A 41 7.75 3.62 0.41
C GLY A 41 6.55 2.70 0.20
N ALA A 42 6.75 1.61 -0.53
CA ALA A 42 5.69 0.66 -0.83
C ALA A 42 6.21 -0.77 -0.74
N TYR A 43 5.31 -1.69 -0.37
CA TYR A 43 5.62 -3.10 -0.22
C TYR A 43 4.50 -3.93 -0.86
N ALA A 44 4.88 -4.90 -1.68
CA ALA A 44 3.95 -5.85 -2.28
C ALA A 44 4.30 -7.26 -1.83
N MET A 45 3.37 -7.94 -1.18
CA MET A 45 3.53 -9.32 -0.72
C MET A 45 2.71 -10.24 -1.63
N CYS A 46 3.39 -11.18 -2.28
CA CYS A 46 2.77 -12.12 -3.21
C CYS A 46 2.43 -13.43 -2.49
N LEU A 47 1.20 -13.54 -2.00
CA LEU A 47 0.72 -14.72 -1.29
C LEU A 47 0.16 -15.72 -2.31
N GLU A 48 1.04 -16.53 -2.90
CA GLU A 48 0.69 -17.41 -4.02
C GLU A 48 -0.38 -18.44 -3.66
N ASP A 49 -0.27 -19.05 -2.47
CA ASP A 49 -1.20 -20.11 -2.06
C ASP A 49 -2.62 -19.57 -1.87
N GLU A 50 -2.75 -18.35 -1.36
CA GLU A 50 -4.05 -17.69 -1.16
C GLU A 50 -4.51 -16.96 -2.41
N ARG A 51 -3.72 -16.91 -3.45
CA ARG A 51 -3.98 -16.13 -4.66
C ARG A 51 -4.27 -14.66 -4.35
N MET A 52 -3.50 -14.08 -3.43
CA MET A 52 -3.72 -12.74 -2.92
C MET A 52 -2.45 -11.89 -3.01
N LEU A 53 -2.60 -10.66 -3.46
CA LEU A 53 -1.57 -9.64 -3.34
C LEU A 53 -1.96 -8.72 -2.19
N THR A 54 -1.09 -8.59 -1.21
CA THR A 54 -1.25 -7.60 -0.14
C THR A 54 -0.29 -6.47 -0.40
N PHE A 55 -0.81 -5.26 -0.44
CA PHE A 55 -0.05 -4.08 -0.81
C PHE A 55 -0.11 -3.02 0.28
N PHE A 56 1.03 -2.41 0.58
CA PHE A 56 1.17 -1.38 1.61
C PHE A 56 1.85 -0.15 1.04
N VAL A 57 1.37 1.02 1.41
CA VAL A 57 2.06 2.29 1.14
C VAL A 57 2.32 2.98 2.48
N ASP A 58 3.58 3.32 2.73
CA ASP A 58 3.98 4.04 3.94
C ASP A 58 3.72 5.53 3.73
N CYS A 59 2.90 6.12 4.60
CA CYS A 59 2.55 7.54 4.51
C CYS A 59 3.65 8.47 5.01
N ASN A 60 4.75 7.93 5.55
CA ASN A 60 5.85 8.71 6.14
C ASN A 60 5.40 9.56 7.33
N ILE A 61 4.41 9.08 8.06
CA ILE A 61 3.85 9.76 9.23
C ILE A 61 4.02 8.84 10.43
N ARG A 62 4.61 9.38 11.49
CA ARG A 62 4.69 8.69 12.79
C ARG A 62 3.99 9.54 13.82
N VAL A 63 2.93 9.01 14.40
CA VAL A 63 2.08 9.72 15.35
C VAL A 63 2.60 9.50 16.77
N GLU A 64 2.76 10.62 17.53
CA GLU A 64 3.12 10.58 18.93
C GLU A 64 2.10 9.75 19.73
N GLU A 65 2.56 9.02 20.73
CA GLU A 65 1.72 8.11 21.52
C GLU A 65 0.48 8.80 22.05
N SER A 66 0.63 10.02 22.57
CA SER A 66 -0.48 10.79 23.15
C SER A 66 -1.56 11.19 22.13
N GLN A 67 -1.22 11.16 20.83
CA GLN A 67 -2.12 11.58 19.74
C GLN A 67 -2.72 10.42 18.97
N ARG A 68 -2.28 9.19 19.22
CA ARG A 68 -2.69 8.02 18.40
C ARG A 68 -4.19 7.76 18.44
N LYS A 69 -4.81 7.94 19.61
CA LYS A 69 -6.25 7.70 19.74
C LYS A 69 -7.07 8.70 18.93
N ILE A 70 -6.68 9.96 18.96
CA ILE A 70 -7.37 11.02 18.20
C ILE A 70 -7.21 10.80 16.69
N ILE A 71 -5.98 10.52 16.25
CA ILE A 71 -5.70 10.28 14.84
C ILE A 71 -6.40 9.02 14.36
N ASN A 72 -6.42 7.96 15.18
CA ASN A 72 -7.11 6.73 14.81
C ASN A 72 -8.61 6.96 14.55
N THR A 73 -9.25 7.80 15.35
CA THR A 73 -10.65 8.19 15.14
C THR A 73 -10.82 8.90 13.79
N TYR A 74 -9.91 9.80 13.46
CA TYR A 74 -9.92 10.47 12.16
C TYR A 74 -9.74 9.47 11.00
N LEU A 75 -8.82 8.50 11.16
CA LEU A 75 -8.60 7.47 10.15
C LEU A 75 -9.83 6.59 9.94
N MET A 76 -10.57 6.28 11.01
CA MET A 76 -11.82 5.53 10.89
C MET A 76 -12.85 6.27 10.04
N GLU A 77 -12.99 7.57 10.23
CA GLU A 77 -13.89 8.40 9.43
C GLU A 77 -13.45 8.43 7.97
N LEU A 78 -12.13 8.55 7.74
CA LEU A 78 -11.57 8.55 6.40
C LEU A 78 -11.80 7.20 5.70
N ASN A 79 -11.55 6.10 6.41
CA ASN A 79 -11.75 4.75 5.87
C ASN A 79 -13.21 4.50 5.46
N TYR A 80 -14.16 5.09 6.17
CA TYR A 80 -15.58 4.95 5.84
C TYR A 80 -15.88 5.44 4.42
N GLN A 81 -15.13 6.42 3.92
CA GLN A 81 -15.32 6.99 2.60
C GLN A 81 -14.58 6.25 1.49
N LEU A 82 -13.57 5.44 1.84
CA LEU A 82 -12.73 4.78 0.84
C LEU A 82 -13.42 3.52 0.32
N LYS A 83 -13.36 3.32 -1.01
CA LYS A 83 -13.88 2.13 -1.67
C LYS A 83 -12.82 1.02 -1.76
N MET A 84 -11.55 1.37 -1.73
CA MET A 84 -10.44 0.44 -1.76
C MET A 84 -9.34 0.96 -0.84
N GLY A 85 -8.68 0.03 -0.17
CA GLY A 85 -7.60 0.40 0.74
C GLY A 85 -8.12 0.85 2.09
N THR A 86 -7.26 0.73 3.09
CA THR A 86 -7.57 1.07 4.46
C THR A 86 -6.36 1.73 5.08
N PHE A 87 -6.54 2.90 5.68
CA PHE A 87 -5.51 3.50 6.51
C PHE A 87 -5.40 2.74 7.81
N GLN A 88 -4.18 2.45 8.21
CA GLN A 88 -3.88 1.75 9.45
C GLN A 88 -2.87 2.56 10.25
N LEU A 89 -3.04 2.57 11.56
CA LEU A 89 -2.08 3.13 12.49
C LEU A 89 -1.52 2.02 13.35
N ASP A 90 -0.20 1.84 13.31
CA ASP A 90 0.47 0.85 14.15
C ASP A 90 0.43 1.33 15.60
N PRO A 91 -0.25 0.61 16.52
CA PRO A 91 -0.38 1.07 17.90
C PRO A 91 0.94 1.07 18.66
N THR A 92 1.95 0.34 18.19
CA THR A 92 3.26 0.27 18.83
C THR A 92 4.18 1.39 18.37
N THR A 93 4.24 1.65 17.05
CA THR A 93 5.18 2.62 16.48
C THR A 93 4.55 3.96 16.15
N GLY A 94 3.24 4.00 15.93
CA GLY A 94 2.55 5.21 15.46
C GLY A 94 2.64 5.41 13.95
N ASP A 95 3.22 4.47 13.21
CA ASP A 95 3.34 4.58 11.76
C ASP A 95 1.98 4.44 11.09
N ILE A 96 1.72 5.28 10.09
CA ILE A 96 0.50 5.23 9.29
C ILE A 96 0.81 4.64 7.92
N THR A 97 0.01 3.64 7.51
CA THR A 97 0.11 3.00 6.20
C THR A 97 -1.25 2.90 5.55
N VAL A 98 -1.25 2.83 4.22
CA VAL A 98 -2.42 2.39 3.45
C VAL A 98 -2.20 0.93 3.12
N ARG A 99 -3.20 0.08 3.36
CA ARG A 99 -3.15 -1.35 3.05
C ARG A 99 -4.31 -1.73 2.15
N ALA A 100 -4.03 -2.59 1.18
CA ALA A 100 -5.08 -3.22 0.36
C ALA A 100 -4.71 -4.67 0.11
N CYS A 101 -5.73 -5.52 0.05
CA CYS A 101 -5.61 -6.91 -0.35
C CYS A 101 -6.44 -7.12 -1.60
N GLN A 102 -5.86 -7.77 -2.60
CA GLN A 102 -6.54 -8.04 -3.86
C GLN A 102 -6.34 -9.49 -4.23
N TYR A 103 -7.44 -10.21 -4.46
CA TYR A 103 -7.37 -11.53 -5.04
C TYR A 103 -6.96 -11.41 -6.51
N ILE A 104 -5.97 -12.21 -6.91
CA ILE A 104 -5.44 -12.20 -8.27
C ILE A 104 -5.88 -13.47 -8.97
N PHE A 105 -6.80 -13.33 -9.92
CA PHE A 105 -7.42 -14.45 -10.62
C PHE A 105 -7.64 -14.10 -12.09
N GLY A 106 -8.12 -15.08 -12.84
CA GLY A 106 -8.38 -14.91 -14.27
C GLY A 106 -7.20 -15.29 -15.14
N ASN A 107 -7.24 -14.88 -16.40
CA ASN A 107 -6.16 -15.12 -17.35
C ASN A 107 -4.98 -14.17 -17.07
N GLU A 108 -3.91 -14.32 -17.84
CA GLU A 108 -2.69 -13.54 -17.64
C GLU A 108 -2.95 -12.02 -17.73
N ALA A 109 -3.73 -11.58 -18.70
CA ALA A 109 -4.04 -10.16 -18.89
C ALA A 109 -4.86 -9.61 -17.70
N GLU A 110 -5.83 -10.40 -17.24
CA GLU A 110 -6.65 -10.02 -16.08
C GLU A 110 -5.83 -9.93 -14.80
N GLN A 111 -4.92 -10.87 -14.58
CA GLN A 111 -4.04 -10.85 -13.41
C GLN A 111 -3.12 -9.63 -13.41
N LYS A 112 -2.53 -9.29 -14.55
CA LYS A 112 -1.70 -8.09 -14.68
C LYS A 112 -2.50 -6.82 -14.42
N PHE A 113 -3.73 -6.76 -14.91
CA PHE A 113 -4.62 -5.64 -14.68
C PHE A 113 -4.93 -5.45 -13.18
N LEU A 114 -5.23 -6.55 -12.47
CA LEU A 114 -5.54 -6.49 -11.04
C LEU A 114 -4.35 -6.00 -10.22
N VAL A 115 -3.14 -6.47 -10.53
CA VAL A 115 -1.91 -6.01 -9.87
C VAL A 115 -1.72 -4.50 -10.10
N GLU A 116 -1.76 -4.09 -11.35
CA GLU A 116 -1.58 -2.67 -11.71
C GLU A 116 -2.61 -1.78 -10.99
N ARG A 117 -3.87 -2.21 -10.99
CA ARG A 117 -4.96 -1.45 -10.39
C ARG A 117 -4.76 -1.23 -8.89
N VAL A 118 -4.42 -2.27 -8.13
CA VAL A 118 -4.26 -2.11 -6.68
C VAL A 118 -3.08 -1.21 -6.34
N VAL A 119 -1.98 -1.33 -7.07
CA VAL A 119 -0.80 -0.51 -6.84
C VAL A 119 -1.09 0.96 -7.15
N LEU A 120 -1.67 1.25 -8.31
CA LEU A 120 -1.96 2.61 -8.73
C LEU A 120 -2.99 3.29 -7.83
N LEU A 121 -4.07 2.58 -7.48
CA LEU A 121 -5.10 3.15 -6.62
C LEU A 121 -4.59 3.44 -5.21
N CYS A 122 -3.81 2.53 -4.61
CA CYS A 122 -3.24 2.78 -3.28
C CYS A 122 -2.25 3.93 -3.30
N GLY A 123 -1.46 4.05 -4.37
CA GLY A 123 -0.56 5.18 -4.54
C GLY A 123 -1.30 6.51 -4.61
N LEU A 124 -2.39 6.56 -5.37
CA LEU A 124 -3.23 7.75 -5.48
C LEU A 124 -3.88 8.10 -4.14
N ILE A 125 -4.39 7.11 -3.41
CA ILE A 125 -5.01 7.31 -2.10
C ILE A 125 -3.99 7.88 -1.12
N ALA A 126 -2.80 7.30 -1.06
CA ALA A 126 -1.75 7.81 -0.19
C ALA A 126 -1.39 9.25 -0.52
N ASP A 127 -1.17 9.54 -1.80
CA ASP A 127 -0.78 10.88 -2.24
C ASP A 127 -1.86 11.92 -1.97
N HIS A 128 -3.12 11.53 -2.11
CA HIS A 128 -4.25 12.45 -1.89
C HIS A 128 -4.49 12.72 -0.40
N TYR A 129 -4.46 11.68 0.45
CA TYR A 129 -4.90 11.79 1.84
C TYR A 129 -3.79 11.93 2.88
N CYS A 130 -2.56 11.48 2.61
CA CYS A 130 -1.49 11.59 3.62
C CYS A 130 -1.23 13.03 4.02
N HIS A 131 -1.32 13.96 3.06
CA HIS A 131 -1.15 15.38 3.35
C HIS A 131 -2.27 15.91 4.26
N ASP A 132 -3.51 15.48 4.07
CA ASP A 132 -4.62 15.87 4.92
C ASP A 132 -4.47 15.31 6.34
N ILE A 133 -3.96 14.09 6.47
CA ILE A 133 -3.67 13.49 7.78
C ILE A 133 -2.66 14.35 8.54
N ILE A 134 -1.60 14.81 7.86
CA ILE A 134 -0.59 15.67 8.48
C ILE A 134 -1.22 16.94 9.04
N LYS A 135 -2.19 17.53 8.37
CA LYS A 135 -2.88 18.72 8.83
C LYS A 135 -3.68 18.51 10.12
N HIS A 136 -4.04 17.27 10.43
CA HIS A 136 -4.77 16.94 11.65
C HIS A 136 -3.84 16.63 12.83
N LEU A 137 -2.53 16.60 12.60
CA LEU A 137 -1.56 16.40 13.67
C LEU A 137 -1.37 17.71 14.43
N PRO A 138 -1.23 17.65 15.75
CA PRO A 138 -0.90 18.85 16.53
C PRO A 138 0.51 19.31 16.18
N GLU A 139 0.72 20.61 16.27
CA GLU A 139 2.02 21.21 16.04
C GLU A 139 2.99 20.91 17.20
#